data_ab407fe449f305bcf0ceb359f014ee08
#
_entry.id   ab407fe449f305bcf0ceb359f014ee08
#
_cell.length_a   1.000
_cell.length_b   1.000
_cell.length_c   1.000
_cell.angle_alpha   90.00
_cell.angle_beta   90.00
_cell.angle_gamma   90.00
#
_symmetry.space_group_name_H-M   'P 1'
#
loop_
_entity.id
_entity.type
_entity.pdbx_description
1 polymer ?
#
loop_
_entity_poly.entity_id
_entity_poly.type
_entity_poly.pdbx_seq_one_letter_code
_entity_poly.pdbx_strand_id
1 'polypeptide(L)'
;QIIGDIPIYVAMDSADAWAHPELFQLDQDNVPLAVAGCPPDGFSATGQLWGNPLYRWDYHRNTGYQWWISRMSYCFRLYDVVRIDHFRGFDEYFSIPYGDKDARGGHWEKGPGIDLFRKIEQALGWKQVIAEDLGYMTDSVRHLVYESGFPGMKVLEFAFDSRDSGCASDYLPHNYPENCVAYTGTHDNETIVGWWKSITAAERKLARDYLCDHARSEER
;
A
#
# COMPACT_ATOMS: atom_id res chain seq x y z
N GLN A 1 -7.42 19.14 9.54
CA GLN A 1 -7.05 17.72 9.75
C GLN A 1 -5.72 17.44 9.05
N ILE A 2 -4.89 16.63 9.69
CA ILE A 2 -3.62 16.17 9.15
C ILE A 2 -3.74 14.67 8.90
N ILE A 3 -3.51 14.24 7.66
CA ILE A 3 -3.38 12.83 7.29
C ILE A 3 -1.90 12.49 7.31
N GLY A 4 -1.50 11.63 8.25
CA GLY A 4 -0.15 11.08 8.28
C GLY A 4 -0.04 9.87 7.37
N ASP A 5 1.13 9.66 6.80
CA ASP A 5 1.43 8.52 5.93
C ASP A 5 2.54 7.69 6.57
N ILE A 6 2.30 6.39 6.72
CA ILE A 6 3.30 5.46 7.25
C ILE A 6 3.46 4.27 6.33
N PRO A 7 4.70 3.86 6.02
CA PRO A 7 4.93 2.62 5.29
C PRO A 7 4.64 1.43 6.19
N ILE A 8 4.21 0.30 5.61
CA ILE A 8 4.10 -0.95 6.37
C ILE A 8 5.45 -1.34 6.98
N TYR A 9 6.52 -1.27 6.20
CA TYR A 9 7.86 -1.66 6.64
C TYR A 9 8.66 -0.48 7.20
N VAL A 10 9.70 -0.80 7.98
CA VAL A 10 10.73 0.14 8.40
C VAL A 10 12.01 -0.12 7.61
N ALA A 11 12.94 0.82 7.59
CA ALA A 11 14.24 0.62 6.97
C ALA A 11 15.12 -0.29 7.84
N MET A 12 16.05 -1.05 7.22
CA MET A 12 16.98 -1.91 7.97
C MET A 12 17.89 -1.11 8.90
N ASP A 13 18.23 0.12 8.53
CA ASP A 13 19.03 1.06 9.32
C ASP A 13 18.19 1.96 10.25
N SER A 14 16.92 1.61 10.48
CA SER A 14 16.04 2.31 11.41
C SER A 14 16.40 2.05 12.87
N ALA A 15 15.99 2.97 13.74
CA ALA A 15 16.10 2.79 15.19
C ALA A 15 15.33 1.54 15.68
N ASP A 16 14.20 1.21 15.05
CA ASP A 16 13.38 0.04 15.38
C ASP A 16 14.13 -1.27 15.08
N ALA A 17 14.72 -1.40 13.90
CA ALA A 17 15.48 -2.59 13.52
C ALA A 17 16.73 -2.76 14.39
N TRP A 18 17.38 -1.66 14.77
CA TRP A 18 18.54 -1.67 15.65
C TRP A 18 18.19 -2.01 17.11
N ALA A 19 17.13 -1.41 17.65
CA ALA A 19 16.77 -1.58 19.06
C ALA A 19 15.97 -2.87 19.33
N HIS A 20 15.25 -3.38 18.32
CA HIS A 20 14.31 -4.49 18.44
C HIS A 20 14.44 -5.49 17.29
N PRO A 21 15.65 -6.09 17.08
CA PRO A 21 15.87 -7.04 16.00
C PRO A 21 14.96 -8.27 16.08
N GLU A 22 14.46 -8.62 17.26
CA GLU A 22 13.52 -9.72 17.49
C GLU A 22 12.19 -9.56 16.77
N LEU A 23 11.83 -8.34 16.37
CA LEU A 23 10.60 -8.04 15.62
C LEU A 23 10.68 -8.48 14.15
N PHE A 24 11.88 -8.74 13.64
CA PHE A 24 12.13 -8.95 12.22
C PHE A 24 12.70 -10.34 11.94
N GLN A 25 12.60 -10.78 10.68
CA GLN A 25 13.17 -12.05 10.21
C GLN A 25 14.66 -11.88 9.94
N LEU A 26 15.43 -11.83 11.02
CA LEU A 26 16.90 -11.72 11.01
C LEU A 26 17.52 -13.00 11.54
N ASP A 27 18.76 -13.26 11.11
CA ASP A 27 19.60 -14.32 11.68
C ASP A 27 20.29 -13.86 12.99
N GLN A 28 21.19 -14.71 13.51
CA GLN A 28 21.92 -14.45 14.76
C GLN A 28 22.90 -13.26 14.68
N ASP A 29 23.28 -12.86 13.47
CA ASP A 29 24.17 -11.73 13.19
C ASP A 29 23.39 -10.47 12.79
N ASN A 30 22.06 -10.49 12.96
CA ASN A 30 21.11 -9.45 12.56
C ASN A 30 21.12 -9.17 11.05
N VAL A 31 21.44 -10.16 10.22
CA VAL A 31 21.32 -10.08 8.77
C VAL A 31 19.92 -10.55 8.36
N PRO A 32 19.21 -9.86 7.45
CA PRO A 32 17.90 -10.30 6.97
C PRO A 32 17.96 -11.69 6.34
N LEU A 33 17.01 -12.57 6.69
CA LEU A 33 16.79 -13.84 5.99
C LEU A 33 16.15 -13.61 4.63
N ALA A 34 15.21 -12.68 4.59
CA ALA A 34 14.52 -12.21 3.40
C ALA A 34 14.14 -10.74 3.58
N VAL A 35 13.81 -10.10 2.47
CA VAL A 35 13.44 -8.68 2.42
C VAL A 35 12.13 -8.47 1.66
N ALA A 36 11.50 -7.33 1.92
CA ALA A 36 10.26 -6.94 1.28
C ALA A 36 10.45 -6.48 -0.16
N GLY A 37 9.40 -6.62 -0.93
CA GLY A 37 9.28 -6.12 -2.29
C GLY A 37 7.94 -6.43 -2.91
N CYS A 38 7.87 -6.34 -4.23
CA CYS A 38 6.71 -6.74 -5.04
C CYS A 38 7.13 -7.67 -6.16
N PRO A 39 6.27 -8.62 -6.58
CA PRO A 39 6.56 -9.50 -7.69
C PRO A 39 6.66 -8.74 -9.01
N PRO A 40 7.23 -9.36 -10.06
CA PRO A 40 7.10 -8.87 -11.42
C PRO A 40 5.64 -8.64 -11.82
N ASP A 41 5.39 -7.53 -12.51
CA ASP A 41 4.07 -7.12 -12.99
C ASP A 41 4.17 -6.42 -14.35
N GLY A 42 3.07 -5.81 -14.81
CA GLY A 42 3.02 -5.05 -16.05
C GLY A 42 3.87 -3.77 -16.06
N PHE A 43 4.27 -3.27 -14.88
CA PHE A 43 5.09 -2.06 -14.72
C PHE A 43 6.57 -2.39 -14.54
N SER A 44 6.89 -3.55 -13.96
CA SER A 44 8.26 -3.98 -13.69
C SER A 44 8.45 -5.47 -13.98
N ALA A 45 9.17 -5.79 -15.06
CA ALA A 45 9.46 -7.16 -15.45
C ALA A 45 10.33 -7.95 -14.43
N THR A 46 11.03 -7.26 -13.55
CA THR A 46 11.86 -7.84 -12.48
C THR A 46 11.24 -7.68 -11.09
N GLY A 47 10.05 -7.09 -11.01
CA GLY A 47 9.44 -6.69 -9.75
C GLY A 47 10.18 -5.55 -9.05
N GLN A 48 9.87 -5.34 -7.80
CA GLN A 48 10.50 -4.31 -6.98
C GLN A 48 11.15 -4.96 -5.76
N LEU A 49 12.43 -4.72 -5.57
CA LEU A 49 13.19 -5.13 -4.39
C LEU A 49 13.37 -3.91 -3.49
N TRP A 50 12.60 -3.85 -2.39
CA TRP A 50 12.62 -2.70 -1.48
C TRP A 50 13.74 -2.79 -0.44
N GLY A 51 14.10 -4.01 -0.04
CA GLY A 51 15.20 -4.23 0.90
C GLY A 51 14.84 -4.05 2.38
N ASN A 52 13.60 -3.71 2.70
CA ASN A 52 13.14 -3.59 4.08
C ASN A 52 13.10 -4.96 4.75
N PRO A 53 13.45 -5.07 6.06
CA PRO A 53 13.33 -6.32 6.80
C PRO A 53 11.86 -6.72 6.94
N LEU A 54 11.59 -8.01 6.82
CA LEU A 54 10.26 -8.58 7.02
C LEU A 54 9.98 -8.79 8.51
N TYR A 55 8.72 -8.59 8.91
CA TYR A 55 8.30 -8.82 10.29
C TYR A 55 8.25 -10.29 10.64
N ARG A 56 8.64 -10.63 11.86
CA ARG A 56 8.43 -11.94 12.48
C ARG A 56 7.02 -11.97 13.10
N TRP A 57 5.99 -12.23 12.27
CA TRP A 57 4.60 -12.11 12.67
C TRP A 57 4.16 -13.05 13.80
N ASP A 58 4.79 -14.20 13.95
CA ASP A 58 4.58 -15.11 15.10
C ASP A 58 5.03 -14.44 16.40
N TYR A 59 6.20 -13.79 16.43
CA TYR A 59 6.67 -13.02 17.58
C TYR A 59 5.73 -11.85 17.90
N HIS A 60 5.32 -11.09 16.89
CA HIS A 60 4.36 -10.00 17.08
C HIS A 60 3.05 -10.50 17.68
N ARG A 61 2.51 -11.61 17.19
CA ARG A 61 1.29 -12.23 17.72
C ARG A 61 1.46 -12.65 19.17
N ASN A 62 2.56 -13.34 19.49
CA ASN A 62 2.87 -13.85 20.83
C ASN A 62 3.07 -12.71 21.85
N THR A 63 3.53 -11.54 21.41
CA THR A 63 3.68 -10.35 22.24
C THR A 63 2.45 -9.42 22.19
N GLY A 64 1.33 -9.88 21.63
CA GLY A 64 0.08 -9.13 21.54
C GLY A 64 0.18 -7.90 20.64
N TYR A 65 1.06 -7.91 19.66
CA TYR A 65 1.31 -6.81 18.70
C TYR A 65 1.71 -5.49 19.36
N GLN A 66 2.38 -5.53 20.52
CA GLN A 66 2.68 -4.34 21.33
C GLN A 66 3.44 -3.27 20.56
N TRP A 67 4.40 -3.67 19.70
CA TRP A 67 5.14 -2.71 18.89
C TRP A 67 4.22 -1.96 17.90
N TRP A 68 3.34 -2.68 17.21
CA TRP A 68 2.38 -2.07 16.28
C TRP A 68 1.38 -1.17 17.00
N ILE A 69 0.88 -1.58 18.18
CA ILE A 69 0.01 -0.75 19.02
C ILE A 69 0.73 0.54 19.42
N SER A 70 2.00 0.46 19.82
CA SER A 70 2.82 1.61 20.19
C SER A 70 3.05 2.54 19.00
N ARG A 71 3.39 1.99 17.82
CA ARG A 71 3.57 2.73 16.58
C ARG A 71 2.31 3.51 16.21
N MET A 72 1.16 2.84 16.17
CA MET A 72 -0.12 3.46 15.84
C MET A 72 -0.54 4.49 16.89
N SER A 73 -0.35 4.19 18.17
CA SER A 73 -0.63 5.14 19.26
C SER A 73 0.17 6.43 19.09
N TYR A 74 1.45 6.32 18.73
CA TYR A 74 2.28 7.50 18.51
C TYR A 74 1.84 8.29 17.25
N CYS A 75 1.51 7.61 16.16
CA CYS A 75 0.99 8.25 14.95
C CYS A 75 -0.28 9.07 15.25
N PHE A 76 -1.22 8.54 16.04
CA PHE A 76 -2.44 9.25 16.41
C PHE A 76 -2.26 10.37 17.43
N ARG A 77 -1.06 10.57 17.96
CA ARG A 77 -0.70 11.79 18.70
C ARG A 77 -0.28 12.92 17.77
N LEU A 78 0.14 12.59 16.55
CA LEU A 78 0.66 13.54 15.56
C LEU A 78 -0.37 13.85 14.46
N TYR A 79 -1.22 12.87 14.12
CA TYR A 79 -2.11 12.92 12.97
C TYR A 79 -3.55 12.64 13.38
N ASP A 80 -4.48 13.25 12.67
CA ASP A 80 -5.92 13.00 12.84
C ASP A 80 -6.34 11.70 12.14
N VAL A 81 -5.70 11.39 11.02
CA VAL A 81 -5.92 10.19 10.20
C VAL A 81 -4.57 9.59 9.85
N VAL A 82 -4.46 8.28 9.78
CA VAL A 82 -3.23 7.58 9.35
C VAL A 82 -3.50 6.77 8.08
N ARG A 83 -2.82 7.11 6.99
CA ARG A 83 -2.74 6.24 5.81
C ARG A 83 -1.65 5.21 6.05
N ILE A 84 -1.99 3.95 5.87
CA ILE A 84 -1.00 2.85 5.91
C ILE A 84 -0.70 2.43 4.47
N ASP A 85 0.53 2.69 4.06
CA ASP A 85 1.04 2.32 2.76
C ASP A 85 1.24 0.81 2.63
N HIS A 86 0.97 0.27 1.45
CA HIS A 86 1.05 -1.16 1.13
C HIS A 86 0.23 -2.05 2.08
N PHE A 87 -1.03 -1.69 2.32
CA PHE A 87 -1.93 -2.37 3.27
C PHE A 87 -2.10 -3.87 2.96
N ARG A 88 -2.03 -4.26 1.68
CA ARG A 88 -2.10 -5.67 1.28
C ARG A 88 -1.07 -6.56 1.99
N GLY A 89 0.09 -6.02 2.39
CA GLY A 89 1.15 -6.75 3.08
C GLY A 89 0.72 -7.33 4.44
N PHE A 90 -0.41 -6.89 4.99
CA PHE A 90 -0.98 -7.51 6.20
C PHE A 90 -1.79 -8.78 5.89
N ASP A 91 -2.28 -8.97 4.66
CA ASP A 91 -2.87 -10.24 4.22
C ASP A 91 -1.79 -11.19 3.71
N GLU A 92 -1.09 -10.76 2.68
CA GLU A 92 0.04 -11.46 2.08
C GLU A 92 1.15 -10.48 1.73
N TYR A 93 2.36 -10.79 2.14
CA TYR A 93 3.54 -10.01 1.83
C TYR A 93 4.50 -10.80 0.91
N PHE A 94 5.23 -10.08 0.07
CA PHE A 94 6.15 -10.69 -0.87
C PHE A 94 7.54 -10.76 -0.24
N SER A 95 8.03 -11.98 -0.05
CA SER A 95 9.29 -12.33 0.60
C SER A 95 10.33 -12.65 -0.46
N ILE A 96 11.42 -11.90 -0.49
CA ILE A 96 12.52 -12.06 -1.44
C ILE A 96 13.75 -12.51 -0.67
N PRO A 97 14.42 -13.64 -1.01
CA PRO A 97 15.63 -14.06 -0.35
C PRO A 97 16.68 -12.95 -0.27
N TYR A 98 17.27 -12.74 0.90
CA TYR A 98 18.28 -11.70 1.06
C TYR A 98 19.50 -11.99 0.18
N GLY A 99 19.96 -10.99 -0.55
CA GLY A 99 21.08 -11.12 -1.49
C GLY A 99 20.65 -11.34 -2.96
N ASP A 100 19.36 -11.58 -3.20
CA ASP A 100 18.85 -11.60 -4.58
C ASP A 100 19.00 -10.22 -5.23
N LYS A 101 19.20 -10.21 -6.55
CA LYS A 101 19.41 -8.97 -7.30
C LYS A 101 18.11 -8.26 -7.70
N ASP A 102 17.02 -9.01 -7.71
CA ASP A 102 15.68 -8.54 -8.08
C ASP A 102 14.60 -9.42 -7.43
N ALA A 103 13.32 -9.11 -7.67
CA ALA A 103 12.21 -9.76 -6.98
C ALA A 103 11.75 -11.10 -7.61
N ARG A 104 12.38 -11.60 -8.66
CA ARG A 104 11.92 -12.80 -9.37
C ARG A 104 12.04 -14.10 -8.55
N GLY A 105 12.95 -14.13 -7.59
CA GLY A 105 13.14 -15.27 -6.67
C GLY A 105 12.18 -15.27 -5.47
N GLY A 106 11.36 -14.24 -5.33
CA GLY A 106 10.46 -14.09 -4.19
C GLY A 106 9.20 -14.95 -4.25
N HIS A 107 8.49 -15.00 -3.13
CA HIS A 107 7.22 -15.72 -2.99
C HIS A 107 6.31 -15.03 -1.99
N TRP A 108 5.01 -15.35 -2.06
CA TRP A 108 4.03 -14.80 -1.13
C TRP A 108 4.01 -15.58 0.20
N GLU A 109 3.95 -14.84 1.29
CA GLU A 109 3.77 -15.36 2.64
C GLU A 109 2.57 -14.69 3.32
N LYS A 110 1.93 -15.41 4.27
CA LYS A 110 0.77 -14.89 5.00
C LYS A 110 1.16 -13.88 6.06
N GLY A 111 0.48 -12.73 6.03
CA GLY A 111 0.56 -11.70 7.05
C GLY A 111 -0.30 -12.00 8.29
N PRO A 112 -0.41 -11.03 9.21
CA PRO A 112 -1.19 -11.18 10.46
C PRO A 112 -2.70 -11.10 10.23
N GLY A 113 -3.14 -10.61 9.08
CA GLY A 113 -4.54 -10.40 8.76
C GLY A 113 -5.25 -9.44 9.71
N ILE A 114 -6.53 -9.67 9.88
CA ILE A 114 -7.41 -8.82 10.71
C ILE A 114 -7.05 -8.85 12.20
N ASP A 115 -6.36 -9.89 12.69
CA ASP A 115 -6.01 -10.03 14.11
C ASP A 115 -5.22 -8.83 14.64
N LEU A 116 -4.29 -8.32 13.83
CA LEU A 116 -3.51 -7.11 14.17
C LEU A 116 -4.44 -5.91 14.42
N PHE A 117 -5.35 -5.65 13.49
CA PHE A 117 -6.22 -4.47 13.56
C PHE A 117 -7.25 -4.57 14.68
N ARG A 118 -7.76 -5.76 14.96
CA ARG A 118 -8.61 -6.03 16.14
C ARG A 118 -7.87 -5.75 17.45
N LYS A 119 -6.57 -6.09 17.52
CA LYS A 119 -5.74 -5.79 18.71
C LYS A 119 -5.44 -4.31 18.85
N ILE A 120 -5.18 -3.62 17.75
CA ILE A 120 -5.00 -2.16 17.75
C ILE A 120 -6.30 -1.47 18.21
N GLU A 121 -7.45 -1.85 17.66
CA GLU A 121 -8.73 -1.29 18.06
C GLU A 121 -9.09 -1.59 19.53
N GLN A 122 -8.82 -2.80 20.01
CA GLN A 122 -9.01 -3.18 21.41
C GLN A 122 -8.18 -2.29 22.36
N ALA A 123 -6.95 -1.93 21.96
CA ALA A 123 -6.03 -1.16 22.78
C ALA A 123 -6.24 0.36 22.71
N LEU A 124 -6.57 0.89 21.53
CA LEU A 124 -6.62 2.33 21.25
C LEU A 124 -8.03 2.87 21.02
N GLY A 125 -9.04 2.00 20.96
CA GLY A 125 -10.36 2.33 20.43
C GLY A 125 -10.34 2.52 18.91
N TRP A 126 -11.52 2.77 18.34
CA TRP A 126 -11.63 3.03 16.90
C TRP A 126 -10.82 4.26 16.48
N LYS A 127 -10.10 4.15 15.38
CA LYS A 127 -9.24 5.20 14.83
C LYS A 127 -9.45 5.33 13.32
N GLN A 128 -9.27 6.54 12.81
CA GLN A 128 -9.35 6.81 11.38
C GLN A 128 -8.07 6.35 10.67
N VAL A 129 -8.19 5.24 9.95
CA VAL A 129 -7.11 4.68 9.12
C VAL A 129 -7.57 4.65 7.67
N ILE A 130 -6.70 4.97 6.74
CA ILE A 130 -6.89 4.76 5.30
C ILE A 130 -5.98 3.59 4.90
N ALA A 131 -6.58 2.57 4.29
CA ALA A 131 -5.83 1.45 3.75
C ALA A 131 -5.39 1.77 2.31
N GLU A 132 -4.09 1.80 2.06
CA GLU A 132 -3.62 1.88 0.67
C GLU A 132 -3.75 0.49 0.04
N ASP A 133 -4.74 0.37 -0.83
CA ASP A 133 -5.15 -0.85 -1.53
C ASP A 133 -5.04 -0.69 -3.06
N LEU A 134 -4.02 0.02 -3.52
CA LEU A 134 -3.79 0.26 -4.95
C LEU A 134 -3.17 -0.96 -5.65
N GLY A 135 -3.36 -1.04 -6.96
CA GLY A 135 -2.80 -2.10 -7.80
C GLY A 135 -3.63 -3.39 -7.82
N TYR A 136 -2.97 -4.52 -8.05
CA TYR A 136 -3.66 -5.82 -8.17
C TYR A 136 -4.12 -6.33 -6.80
N MET A 137 -5.43 -6.47 -6.65
CA MET A 137 -6.09 -6.89 -5.42
C MET A 137 -6.65 -8.31 -5.54
N THR A 138 -6.21 -9.21 -4.66
CA THR A 138 -6.84 -10.53 -4.50
C THR A 138 -8.13 -10.42 -3.69
N ASP A 139 -8.99 -11.43 -3.77
CA ASP A 139 -10.23 -11.47 -2.98
C ASP A 139 -9.95 -11.44 -1.47
N SER A 140 -8.84 -12.06 -1.03
CA SER A 140 -8.45 -12.07 0.40
C SER A 140 -8.04 -10.68 0.88
N VAL A 141 -7.33 -9.91 0.06
CA VAL A 141 -6.97 -8.51 0.40
C VAL A 141 -8.22 -7.63 0.43
N ARG A 142 -9.13 -7.76 -0.57
CA ARG A 142 -10.42 -7.06 -0.55
C ARG A 142 -11.23 -7.38 0.71
N HIS A 143 -11.23 -8.66 1.12
CA HIS A 143 -11.89 -9.11 2.33
C HIS A 143 -11.27 -8.49 3.58
N LEU A 144 -9.93 -8.42 3.67
CA LEU A 144 -9.23 -7.79 4.79
C LEU A 144 -9.58 -6.30 4.90
N VAL A 145 -9.58 -5.55 3.78
CA VAL A 145 -9.97 -4.12 3.76
C VAL A 145 -11.42 -3.98 4.21
N TYR A 146 -12.33 -4.79 3.68
CA TYR A 146 -13.75 -4.78 4.08
C TYR A 146 -13.93 -5.09 5.58
N GLU A 147 -13.28 -6.13 6.08
CA GLU A 147 -13.39 -6.57 7.48
C GLU A 147 -12.79 -5.56 8.47
N SER A 148 -11.75 -4.83 8.05
CA SER A 148 -11.15 -3.77 8.86
C SER A 148 -12.05 -2.54 9.02
N GLY A 149 -13.02 -2.36 8.11
CA GLY A 149 -13.87 -1.17 8.05
C GLY A 149 -13.13 0.09 7.56
N PHE A 150 -11.86 -0.02 7.18
CA PHE A 150 -11.08 1.11 6.71
C PHE A 150 -11.44 1.48 5.27
N PRO A 151 -11.55 2.79 4.93
CA PRO A 151 -11.66 3.19 3.55
C PRO A 151 -10.40 2.80 2.77
N GLY A 152 -10.60 2.20 1.59
CA GLY A 152 -9.56 2.02 0.60
C GLY A 152 -9.30 3.30 -0.19
N MET A 153 -8.36 3.25 -1.13
CA MET A 153 -7.98 4.39 -1.97
C MET A 153 -8.41 4.20 -3.41
N LYS A 154 -8.77 5.30 -4.06
CA LYS A 154 -9.04 5.36 -5.50
C LYS A 154 -8.25 6.50 -6.12
N VAL A 155 -7.53 6.22 -7.19
CA VAL A 155 -6.70 7.18 -7.93
C VAL A 155 -7.25 7.31 -9.34
N LEU A 156 -7.80 8.48 -9.67
CA LEU A 156 -8.50 8.71 -10.95
C LEU A 156 -7.59 8.53 -12.15
N GLU A 157 -6.31 8.91 -12.04
CA GLU A 157 -5.33 8.77 -13.13
C GLU A 157 -5.18 7.32 -13.58
N PHE A 158 -5.34 6.34 -12.67
CA PHE A 158 -5.24 4.92 -13.00
C PHE A 158 -6.41 4.40 -13.86
N ALA A 159 -7.56 5.07 -13.82
CA ALA A 159 -8.73 4.68 -14.61
C ALA A 159 -8.49 4.75 -16.13
N PHE A 160 -7.50 5.52 -16.56
CA PHE A 160 -7.22 5.79 -17.97
C PHE A 160 -5.86 5.26 -18.44
N ASP A 161 -5.13 4.52 -17.60
CA ASP A 161 -3.84 3.94 -17.95
C ASP A 161 -4.01 2.71 -18.86
N SER A 162 -3.56 2.82 -20.11
CA SER A 162 -3.66 1.74 -21.09
C SER A 162 -2.71 0.56 -20.84
N ARG A 163 -1.75 0.71 -19.91
CA ARG A 163 -0.82 -0.34 -19.51
C ARG A 163 -1.42 -1.26 -18.43
N ASP A 164 -2.58 -0.87 -17.89
CA ASP A 164 -3.23 -1.62 -16.83
C ASP A 164 -3.64 -3.02 -17.29
N SER A 165 -3.38 -4.00 -16.44
CA SER A 165 -3.64 -5.42 -16.71
C SER A 165 -5.07 -5.88 -16.36
N GLY A 166 -6.03 -4.97 -16.26
CA GLY A 166 -7.45 -5.27 -16.04
C GLY A 166 -8.08 -4.66 -14.80
N CYS A 167 -7.36 -3.79 -14.07
CA CYS A 167 -7.87 -3.12 -12.86
C CYS A 167 -8.37 -1.69 -13.11
N ALA A 168 -8.14 -1.10 -14.29
CA ALA A 168 -8.51 0.28 -14.61
C ALA A 168 -10.00 0.58 -14.33
N SER A 169 -10.88 -0.39 -14.54
CA SER A 169 -12.30 -0.25 -14.25
C SER A 169 -12.59 0.01 -12.76
N ASP A 170 -11.75 -0.49 -11.85
CA ASP A 170 -11.92 -0.29 -10.41
C ASP A 170 -11.67 1.17 -9.98
N TYR A 171 -10.98 1.93 -10.84
CA TYR A 171 -10.65 3.33 -10.61
C TYR A 171 -11.60 4.30 -11.33
N LEU A 172 -12.59 3.80 -12.09
CA LEU A 172 -13.64 4.63 -12.68
C LEU A 172 -14.62 5.10 -11.60
N PRO A 173 -14.91 6.39 -11.46
CA PRO A 173 -15.73 6.94 -10.38
C PRO A 173 -17.08 6.26 -10.16
N HIS A 174 -17.75 5.78 -11.20
CA HIS A 174 -19.04 5.10 -11.06
C HIS A 174 -18.93 3.70 -10.42
N ASN A 175 -17.71 3.16 -10.28
CA ASN A 175 -17.42 1.89 -9.59
C ASN A 175 -16.89 2.06 -8.18
N TYR A 176 -16.74 3.31 -7.69
CA TYR A 176 -16.21 3.54 -6.36
C TYR A 176 -17.16 3.00 -5.29
N PRO A 177 -16.67 2.23 -4.31
CA PRO A 177 -17.46 1.92 -3.13
C PRO A 177 -17.69 3.19 -2.31
N GLU A 178 -18.75 3.22 -1.52
CA GLU A 178 -19.06 4.35 -0.64
C GLU A 178 -17.94 4.60 0.38
N ASN A 179 -17.35 3.52 0.93
CA ASN A 179 -16.25 3.60 1.89
C ASN A 179 -14.89 3.63 1.15
N CYS A 180 -14.56 4.75 0.54
CA CYS A 180 -13.24 4.97 -0.07
C CYS A 180 -12.81 6.44 0.00
N VAL A 181 -11.52 6.68 -0.18
CA VAL A 181 -10.95 8.02 -0.36
C VAL A 181 -10.46 8.14 -1.80
N ALA A 182 -10.97 9.14 -2.52
CA ALA A 182 -10.65 9.36 -3.93
C ALA A 182 -9.69 10.53 -4.11
N TYR A 183 -8.67 10.31 -4.94
CA TYR A 183 -7.67 11.31 -5.34
C TYR A 183 -7.60 11.39 -6.87
N THR A 184 -7.19 12.53 -7.41
CA THR A 184 -6.78 12.61 -8.81
C THR A 184 -5.48 11.84 -9.04
N GLY A 185 -4.47 12.08 -8.21
CA GLY A 185 -3.20 11.39 -8.11
C GLY A 185 -2.65 11.53 -6.69
N THR A 186 -1.63 10.78 -6.34
CA THR A 186 -0.92 10.83 -5.06
C THR A 186 0.46 11.46 -5.23
N HIS A 187 1.29 11.48 -4.15
CA HIS A 187 2.68 11.93 -4.21
C HIS A 187 3.58 11.02 -5.07
N ASP A 188 3.12 9.81 -5.40
CA ASP A 188 3.83 8.86 -6.29
C ASP A 188 3.46 9.07 -7.77
N ASN A 189 2.53 9.96 -8.05
CA ASN A 189 2.05 10.25 -9.40
C ASN A 189 2.55 11.62 -9.87
N GLU A 190 2.45 11.87 -11.17
CA GLU A 190 2.58 13.21 -11.73
C GLU A 190 1.47 14.13 -11.20
N THR A 191 1.69 15.44 -11.27
CA THR A 191 0.56 16.36 -11.10
C THR A 191 -0.45 16.14 -12.21
N ILE A 192 -1.73 16.46 -11.97
CA ILE A 192 -2.78 16.27 -12.99
C ILE A 192 -2.43 16.95 -14.32
N VAL A 193 -1.74 18.09 -14.29
CA VAL A 193 -1.27 18.78 -15.50
C VAL A 193 -0.10 18.03 -16.15
N GLY A 194 0.83 17.50 -15.35
CA GLY A 194 1.94 16.66 -15.82
C GLY A 194 1.41 15.37 -16.46
N TRP A 195 0.53 14.67 -15.74
CA TRP A 195 -0.13 13.46 -16.21
C TRP A 195 -0.85 13.69 -17.54
N TRP A 196 -1.67 14.76 -17.66
CA TRP A 196 -2.38 15.08 -18.89
C TRP A 196 -1.47 15.30 -20.09
N LYS A 197 -0.26 15.82 -19.86
CA LYS A 197 0.75 16.01 -20.92
C LYS A 197 1.47 14.72 -21.29
N SER A 198 1.66 13.81 -20.32
CA SER A 198 2.43 12.58 -20.49
C SER A 198 1.64 11.42 -21.12
N ILE A 199 0.33 11.35 -20.89
CA ILE A 199 -0.52 10.29 -21.42
C ILE A 199 -0.67 10.34 -22.93
N THR A 200 -1.00 9.19 -23.53
CA THR A 200 -1.20 9.04 -24.97
C THR A 200 -2.46 9.77 -25.47
N ALA A 201 -2.53 9.98 -26.78
CA ALA A 201 -3.74 10.58 -27.39
C ALA A 201 -5.00 9.70 -27.19
N ALA A 202 -4.82 8.37 -27.16
CA ALA A 202 -5.92 7.42 -26.91
C ALA A 202 -6.44 7.53 -25.46
N GLU A 203 -5.54 7.60 -24.48
CA GLU A 203 -5.90 7.77 -23.07
C GLU A 203 -6.57 9.14 -22.82
N ARG A 204 -6.05 10.21 -23.41
CA ARG A 204 -6.69 11.53 -23.38
C ARG A 204 -8.11 11.50 -23.97
N LYS A 205 -8.28 10.78 -25.09
CA LYS A 205 -9.61 10.63 -25.69
C LYS A 205 -10.55 9.89 -24.75
N LEU A 206 -10.10 8.77 -24.17
CA LEU A 206 -10.89 7.98 -23.22
C LEU A 206 -11.30 8.83 -22.01
N ALA A 207 -10.37 9.58 -21.42
CA ALA A 207 -10.64 10.44 -20.28
C ALA A 207 -11.65 11.54 -20.62
N ARG A 208 -11.52 12.21 -21.77
CA ARG A 208 -12.48 13.22 -22.23
C ARG A 208 -13.87 12.64 -22.47
N ASP A 209 -13.94 11.52 -23.17
CA ASP A 209 -15.21 10.86 -23.48
C ASP A 209 -15.93 10.47 -22.18
N TYR A 210 -15.18 9.90 -21.21
CA TYR A 210 -15.72 9.51 -19.91
C TYR A 210 -16.19 10.70 -19.06
N LEU A 211 -15.39 11.77 -19.01
CA LEU A 211 -15.70 12.98 -18.23
C LEU A 211 -16.66 13.94 -18.97
N CYS A 212 -17.14 13.57 -20.16
CA CYS A 212 -17.97 14.41 -21.02
C CYS A 212 -17.33 15.77 -21.33
N ASP A 213 -16.00 15.83 -21.38
CA ASP A 213 -15.25 17.04 -21.67
C ASP A 213 -14.89 17.12 -23.15
N HIS A 214 -15.66 17.89 -23.89
CA HIS A 214 -15.48 18.11 -25.31
C HIS A 214 -14.88 19.48 -25.63
N ALA A 215 -14.41 20.24 -24.62
CA ALA A 215 -13.76 21.51 -24.83
C ALA A 215 -12.49 21.37 -25.70
N ARG A 216 -12.27 22.33 -26.61
CA ARG A 216 -11.06 22.37 -27.42
C ARG A 216 -9.85 22.68 -26.53
N SER A 217 -8.68 22.09 -26.87
CA SER A 217 -7.43 22.28 -26.11
C SER A 217 -6.94 23.73 -26.00
N GLU A 218 -7.49 24.60 -26.86
CA GLU A 218 -7.17 26.03 -26.94
C GLU A 218 -7.95 26.88 -25.93
N GLU A 219 -8.95 26.32 -25.26
CA GLU A 219 -9.83 27.01 -24.31
C GLU A 219 -9.43 26.83 -22.84
N ARG A 220 -8.22 26.29 -22.59
CA ARG A 220 -7.75 25.96 -21.22
C ARG A 220 -6.41 26.61 -20.87
#